data_3881e9a2c241b8a3b53748f400e832d8
#
_entry.id   3881e9a2c241b8a3b53748f400e832d8
#
_cell.length_a   1.000
_cell.length_b   1.000
_cell.length_c   1.000
_cell.angle_alpha   90.00
_cell.angle_beta   90.00
_cell.angle_gamma   90.00
#
_symmetry.space_group_name_H-M   'P 1'
#
loop_
_entity.id
_entity.type
_entity.pdbx_description
1 polymer ?
#
loop_
_entity_poly.entity_id
_entity_poly.type
_entity_poly.pdbx_seq_one_letter_code
_entity_poly.pdbx_strand_id
1 'polypeptide(L)'
;MGKFYSLLTSVGIYEQNLSLPSYEMDLKLMENALIEGLRLSKDTIRTLGSSGVVKMRSFVRALMEFSSMIEEEDGFILYFSGHGCNGDLCFSDGMINIQSIIDFVEKLKSKNKIIILDCCYSGKFYVSGAKQMKLEEAITTFAGNGTVVLAS
;
A
#
# COMPACT_ATOMS: atom_id res chain seq x y z
N MET A 1 -16.86 10.27 13.03
CA MET A 1 -15.46 9.83 12.93
C MET A 1 -15.31 8.86 11.78
N GLY A 2 -14.35 9.10 10.90
CA GLY A 2 -14.11 8.27 9.74
C GLY A 2 -13.56 6.88 10.07
N LYS A 3 -13.62 5.98 9.08
CA LYS A 3 -13.02 4.65 9.16
C LYS A 3 -11.65 4.66 8.50
N PHE A 4 -10.77 3.74 8.90
CA PHE A 4 -9.56 3.45 8.17
C PHE A 4 -9.77 2.25 7.26
N TYR A 5 -9.55 2.48 5.97
CA TYR A 5 -9.56 1.42 4.96
C TYR A 5 -8.13 1.03 4.61
N SER A 6 -7.91 -0.23 4.30
CA SER A 6 -6.56 -0.73 3.99
C SER A 6 -6.58 -1.66 2.79
N LEU A 7 -5.67 -1.44 1.87
CA LEU A 7 -5.36 -2.37 0.79
C LEU A 7 -3.97 -2.96 1.03
N LEU A 8 -3.91 -4.24 1.34
CA LEU A 8 -2.68 -4.97 1.58
C LEU A 8 -2.38 -5.86 0.37
N THR A 9 -1.25 -5.62 -0.26
CA THR A 9 -0.82 -6.35 -1.46
C THR A 9 0.52 -7.00 -1.23
N SER A 10 0.61 -8.31 -1.45
CA SER A 10 1.88 -9.04 -1.41
C SER A 10 2.00 -9.94 -2.64
N VAL A 11 3.03 -9.68 -3.44
CA VAL A 11 3.28 -10.40 -4.68
C VAL A 11 4.47 -11.31 -4.51
N GLY A 12 4.26 -12.61 -4.68
CA GLY A 12 5.30 -13.63 -4.48
C GLY A 12 5.61 -14.45 -5.73
N ILE A 13 4.69 -14.49 -6.69
CA ILE A 13 4.82 -15.29 -7.91
C ILE A 13 4.78 -14.36 -9.12
N TYR A 14 5.79 -14.46 -9.98
CA TYR A 14 6.01 -13.60 -11.13
C TYR A 14 6.23 -14.42 -12.39
N GLU A 15 5.75 -13.92 -13.53
CA GLU A 15 6.00 -14.55 -14.83
C GLU A 15 7.47 -14.42 -15.26
N GLN A 16 8.13 -13.31 -14.92
CA GLN A 16 9.47 -12.97 -15.41
C GLN A 16 10.51 -12.71 -14.31
N ASN A 17 10.15 -12.84 -13.05
CA ASN A 17 11.03 -12.62 -11.91
C ASN A 17 11.07 -13.83 -11.00
N LEU A 18 12.08 -13.88 -10.13
CA LEU A 18 12.19 -14.91 -9.11
C LEU A 18 11.06 -14.79 -8.09
N SER A 19 10.53 -15.93 -7.68
CA SER A 19 9.51 -16.00 -6.63
C SER A 19 10.04 -15.50 -5.29
N LEU A 20 9.15 -14.86 -4.52
CA LEU A 20 9.42 -14.44 -3.14
C LEU A 20 8.56 -15.28 -2.20
N PRO A 21 9.15 -16.22 -1.44
CA PRO A 21 8.36 -17.15 -0.62
C PRO A 21 7.70 -16.52 0.59
N SER A 22 8.10 -15.32 1.00
CA SER A 22 7.57 -14.64 2.18
C SER A 22 6.22 -13.96 1.99
N TYR A 23 5.64 -13.99 0.79
CA TYR A 23 4.43 -13.23 0.46
C TYR A 23 3.26 -13.48 1.42
N GLU A 24 3.03 -14.70 1.81
CA GLU A 24 1.93 -15.07 2.71
C GLU A 24 2.18 -14.55 4.14
N MET A 25 3.41 -14.69 4.62
CA MET A 25 3.79 -14.20 5.93
C MET A 25 3.70 -12.68 6.01
N ASP A 26 4.16 -11.98 4.99
CA ASP A 26 4.12 -10.52 4.92
C ASP A 26 2.68 -10.00 5.01
N LEU A 27 1.74 -10.63 4.30
CA LEU A 27 0.32 -10.29 4.38
C LEU A 27 -0.25 -10.50 5.79
N LYS A 28 0.01 -11.67 6.37
CA LYS A 28 -0.50 -12.02 7.70
C LYS A 28 0.04 -11.09 8.79
N LEU A 29 1.33 -10.80 8.75
CA LEU A 29 1.96 -9.91 9.72
C LEU A 29 1.40 -8.49 9.64
N MET A 30 1.23 -7.97 8.44
CA MET A 30 0.67 -6.63 8.25
C MET A 30 -0.82 -6.59 8.66
N GLU A 31 -1.61 -7.55 8.23
CA GLU A 31 -3.03 -7.64 8.62
C GLU A 31 -3.19 -7.69 10.14
N ASN A 32 -2.42 -8.54 10.81
CA ASN A 32 -2.45 -8.65 12.28
C ASN A 32 -2.00 -7.35 12.95
N ALA A 33 -0.96 -6.70 12.42
CA ALA A 33 -0.49 -5.42 12.96
C ALA A 33 -1.57 -4.33 12.88
N LEU A 34 -2.35 -4.30 11.81
CA LEU A 34 -3.44 -3.34 11.66
C LEU A 34 -4.61 -3.65 12.61
N ILE A 35 -4.99 -4.92 12.71
CA ILE A 35 -6.10 -5.35 13.58
C ILE A 35 -5.75 -5.18 15.05
N GLU A 36 -4.60 -5.69 15.48
CA GLU A 36 -4.21 -5.71 16.89
C GLU A 36 -3.58 -4.39 17.34
N GLY A 37 -2.74 -3.79 16.50
CA GLY A 37 -2.03 -2.56 16.81
C GLY A 37 -2.86 -1.30 16.66
N LEU A 38 -3.55 -1.16 15.54
CA LEU A 38 -4.37 0.01 15.24
C LEU A 38 -5.87 -0.19 15.48
N ARG A 39 -6.27 -1.37 15.93
CA ARG A 39 -7.67 -1.71 16.20
C ARG A 39 -8.59 -1.55 14.98
N LEU A 40 -8.05 -1.77 13.79
CA LEU A 40 -8.86 -1.71 12.58
C LEU A 40 -9.82 -2.89 12.50
N SER A 41 -10.99 -2.64 11.94
CA SER A 41 -11.96 -3.69 11.68
C SER A 41 -11.56 -4.52 10.45
N LYS A 42 -11.67 -5.82 10.54
CA LYS A 42 -11.30 -6.73 9.45
C LYS A 42 -12.09 -6.47 8.17
N ASP A 43 -13.33 -6.00 8.27
CA ASP A 43 -14.17 -5.67 7.13
C ASP A 43 -13.73 -4.43 6.35
N THR A 44 -12.83 -3.60 6.91
CA THR A 44 -12.20 -2.48 6.22
C THR A 44 -10.85 -2.81 5.60
N ILE A 45 -10.37 -4.04 5.77
CA ILE A 45 -9.08 -4.52 5.26
C ILE A 45 -9.32 -5.45 4.08
N ARG A 46 -8.75 -5.12 2.93
CA ARG A 46 -8.73 -5.97 1.75
C ARG A 46 -7.32 -6.45 1.47
N THR A 47 -7.17 -7.75 1.24
CA THR A 47 -5.87 -8.37 0.93
C THR A 47 -5.85 -8.88 -0.50
N LEU A 48 -4.72 -8.68 -1.19
CA LEU A 48 -4.41 -9.27 -2.48
C LEU A 48 -3.09 -10.03 -2.38
N GLY A 49 -3.07 -11.24 -2.89
CA GLY A 49 -1.85 -12.03 -2.96
C GLY A 49 -1.74 -13.17 -1.94
N SER A 50 -2.85 -13.66 -1.39
CA SER A 50 -2.85 -14.85 -0.53
C SER A 50 -2.31 -16.10 -1.24
N SER A 51 -2.44 -16.16 -2.57
CA SER A 51 -1.87 -17.21 -3.43
C SER A 51 -0.46 -16.87 -3.97
N GLY A 52 0.04 -15.67 -3.69
CA GLY A 52 1.27 -15.13 -4.27
C GLY A 52 1.07 -14.46 -5.63
N VAL A 53 -0.06 -14.66 -6.28
CA VAL A 53 -0.36 -14.09 -7.60
C VAL A 53 -1.21 -12.83 -7.44
N VAL A 54 -0.70 -11.71 -7.94
CA VAL A 54 -1.45 -10.45 -8.05
C VAL A 54 -1.24 -9.88 -9.44
N LYS A 55 -2.31 -9.84 -10.21
CA LYS A 55 -2.30 -9.19 -11.52
C LYS A 55 -2.49 -7.68 -11.38
N MET A 56 -1.89 -6.91 -12.28
CA MET A 56 -2.03 -5.44 -12.31
C MET A 56 -3.50 -5.02 -12.32
N ARG A 57 -4.33 -5.70 -13.12
CA ARG A 57 -5.77 -5.41 -13.20
C ARG A 57 -6.47 -5.52 -11.84
N SER A 58 -6.16 -6.55 -11.07
CA SER A 58 -6.78 -6.78 -9.77
C SER A 58 -6.41 -5.68 -8.77
N PHE A 59 -5.16 -5.26 -8.79
CA PHE A 59 -4.66 -4.16 -7.95
C PHE A 59 -5.32 -2.83 -8.31
N VAL A 60 -5.32 -2.47 -9.59
CA VAL A 60 -5.94 -1.23 -10.07
C VAL A 60 -7.43 -1.19 -9.78
N ARG A 61 -8.13 -2.31 -9.99
CA ARG A 61 -9.56 -2.42 -9.66
C ARG A 61 -9.83 -2.18 -8.18
N ALA A 62 -9.01 -2.77 -7.31
CA ALA A 62 -9.13 -2.56 -5.86
C ALA A 62 -8.95 -1.09 -5.47
N LEU A 63 -7.93 -0.42 -6.04
CA LEU A 63 -7.73 1.02 -5.82
C LEU A 63 -8.93 1.84 -6.28
N MET A 64 -9.50 1.53 -7.44
CA MET A 64 -10.68 2.23 -7.96
C MET A 64 -11.91 2.02 -7.09
N GLU A 65 -12.10 0.82 -6.57
CA GLU A 65 -13.20 0.52 -5.64
C GLU A 65 -13.06 1.31 -4.34
N PHE A 66 -11.87 1.38 -3.76
CA PHE A 66 -11.60 2.24 -2.59
C PHE A 66 -11.83 3.71 -2.90
N SER A 67 -11.41 4.17 -4.07
CA SER A 67 -11.62 5.56 -4.52
C SER A 67 -13.10 5.95 -4.54
N SER A 68 -13.99 5.02 -4.88
CA SER A 68 -15.44 5.27 -4.88
C SER A 68 -16.07 5.23 -3.49
N MET A 69 -15.41 4.62 -2.52
CA MET A 69 -15.92 4.34 -1.18
C MET A 69 -15.44 5.33 -0.12
N ILE A 70 -14.18 5.77 -0.25
CA ILE A 70 -13.50 6.60 0.75
C ILE A 70 -14.02 8.04 0.72
N GLU A 71 -14.36 8.54 1.89
CA GLU A 71 -14.78 9.93 2.10
C GLU A 71 -13.68 10.75 2.79
N GLU A 72 -13.90 12.05 2.93
CA GLU A 72 -12.90 12.99 3.43
C GLU A 72 -12.42 12.67 4.85
N GLU A 73 -13.33 12.19 5.69
CA GLU A 73 -13.03 11.86 7.09
C GLU A 73 -12.38 10.49 7.29
N ASP A 74 -12.35 9.67 6.25
CA ASP A 74 -11.75 8.35 6.29
C ASP A 74 -10.23 8.41 6.17
N GLY A 75 -9.56 7.35 6.65
CA GLY A 75 -8.14 7.12 6.41
C GLY A 75 -7.93 6.01 5.38
N PHE A 76 -6.77 6.02 4.73
CA PHE A 76 -6.40 4.98 3.77
C PHE A 76 -4.96 4.53 3.97
N ILE A 77 -4.77 3.23 4.01
CA ILE A 77 -3.45 2.59 4.11
C ILE A 77 -3.26 1.69 2.90
N LEU A 78 -2.22 1.97 2.12
CA LEU A 78 -1.76 1.10 1.05
C LEU A 78 -0.46 0.42 1.47
N TYR A 79 -0.45 -0.90 1.48
CA TYR A 79 0.75 -1.71 1.70
C TYR A 79 1.07 -2.52 0.46
N PHE A 80 2.33 -2.51 0.06
CA PHE A 80 2.86 -3.36 -1.00
C PHE A 80 4.12 -4.05 -0.53
N SER A 81 4.16 -5.38 -0.68
CA SER A 81 5.36 -6.21 -0.53
C SER A 81 5.61 -6.97 -1.83
N GLY A 82 6.84 -6.95 -2.33
CA GLY A 82 7.20 -7.61 -3.58
C GLY A 82 8.47 -7.06 -4.20
N HIS A 83 8.71 -7.39 -5.46
CA HIS A 83 9.81 -6.80 -6.21
C HIS A 83 9.52 -5.36 -6.64
N GLY A 84 10.55 -4.53 -6.63
CA GLY A 84 10.55 -3.19 -7.21
C GLY A 84 11.76 -3.02 -8.11
N CYS A 85 11.63 -2.24 -9.17
CA CYS A 85 12.70 -2.01 -10.13
C CYS A 85 12.55 -0.65 -10.80
N ASN A 86 13.60 0.17 -10.72
CA ASN A 86 13.67 1.46 -11.44
C ASN A 86 12.43 2.37 -11.32
N GLY A 87 11.86 2.44 -10.13
CA GLY A 87 10.67 3.26 -9.89
C GLY A 87 9.35 2.59 -10.20
N ASP A 88 9.35 1.28 -10.49
CA ASP A 88 8.15 0.50 -10.74
C ASP A 88 7.96 -0.57 -9.65
N LEU A 89 6.71 -0.87 -9.33
CA LEU A 89 6.33 -2.05 -8.55
C LEU A 89 6.03 -3.20 -9.49
N CYS A 90 6.61 -4.37 -9.19
CA CYS A 90 6.42 -5.57 -9.99
C CYS A 90 5.21 -6.36 -9.50
N PHE A 91 4.31 -6.66 -10.45
CA PHE A 91 3.16 -7.54 -10.26
C PHE A 91 3.41 -8.86 -10.99
N SER A 92 2.52 -9.83 -10.81
CA SER A 92 2.70 -11.15 -11.42
C SER A 92 2.78 -11.10 -12.95
N ASP A 93 2.11 -10.17 -13.58
CA ASP A 93 1.98 -10.04 -15.05
C ASP A 93 2.55 -8.72 -15.63
N GLY A 94 3.29 -7.95 -14.83
CA GLY A 94 3.88 -6.72 -15.34
C GLY A 94 4.30 -5.76 -14.23
N MET A 95 4.47 -4.48 -14.59
CA MET A 95 4.94 -3.45 -13.67
C MET A 95 4.05 -2.22 -13.72
N ILE A 96 3.89 -1.54 -12.58
CA ILE A 96 3.20 -0.26 -12.48
C ILE A 96 4.16 0.75 -11.87
N ASN A 97 4.22 1.92 -12.48
CA ASN A 97 5.06 3.02 -12.00
C ASN A 97 4.60 3.49 -10.60
N ILE A 98 5.54 3.59 -9.67
CA ILE A 98 5.26 4.01 -8.28
C ILE A 98 4.65 5.39 -8.24
N GLN A 99 5.16 6.35 -9.04
CA GLN A 99 4.63 7.71 -9.05
C GLN A 99 3.15 7.76 -9.45
N SER A 100 2.74 6.91 -10.41
CA SER A 100 1.34 6.80 -10.81
C SER A 100 0.45 6.31 -9.68
N ILE A 101 0.94 5.37 -8.87
CA ILE A 101 0.22 4.87 -7.70
C ILE A 101 0.09 5.96 -6.63
N ILE A 102 1.18 6.66 -6.35
CA ILE A 102 1.20 7.75 -5.37
C ILE A 102 0.24 8.86 -5.80
N ASP A 103 0.29 9.28 -7.06
CA ASP A 103 -0.58 10.32 -7.61
C ASP A 103 -2.06 9.92 -7.50
N PHE A 104 -2.36 8.64 -7.74
CA PHE A 104 -3.73 8.14 -7.56
C PHE A 104 -4.17 8.20 -6.10
N VAL A 105 -3.33 7.73 -5.18
CA VAL A 105 -3.64 7.74 -3.75
C VAL A 105 -3.80 9.18 -3.24
N GLU A 106 -2.97 10.10 -3.70
CA GLU A 106 -3.09 11.51 -3.32
C GLU A 106 -4.42 12.14 -3.71
N LYS A 107 -5.03 11.67 -4.80
CA LYS A 107 -6.33 12.16 -5.29
C LYS A 107 -7.53 11.57 -4.54
N LEU A 108 -7.32 10.57 -3.67
CA LEU A 108 -8.40 10.08 -2.80
C LEU A 108 -8.91 11.22 -1.92
N LYS A 109 -10.20 11.23 -1.65
CA LYS A 109 -10.83 12.26 -0.80
C LYS A 109 -10.27 12.31 0.61
N SER A 110 -9.80 11.18 1.12
CA SER A 110 -9.20 11.09 2.46
C SER A 110 -8.07 12.08 2.66
N LYS A 111 -8.03 12.74 3.80
CA LYS A 111 -6.93 13.62 4.22
C LYS A 111 -5.80 12.86 4.90
N ASN A 112 -6.02 11.63 5.32
CA ASN A 112 -5.06 10.81 6.06
C ASN A 112 -4.72 9.56 5.26
N LYS A 113 -3.55 9.56 4.61
CA LYS A 113 -3.12 8.46 3.74
C LYS A 113 -1.73 7.99 4.10
N ILE A 114 -1.54 6.68 4.17
CA ILE A 114 -0.24 6.05 4.35
C ILE A 114 0.03 5.11 3.18
N ILE A 115 1.23 5.19 2.61
CA ILE A 115 1.74 4.25 1.63
C ILE A 115 2.96 3.57 2.23
N ILE A 116 2.93 2.25 2.32
CA ILE A 116 4.03 1.43 2.84
C ILE A 116 4.54 0.56 1.69
N LEU A 117 5.78 0.79 1.27
CA LEU A 117 6.43 0.04 0.20
C LEU A 117 7.56 -0.81 0.78
N ASP A 118 7.34 -2.10 0.85
CA ASP A 118 8.34 -3.09 1.24
C ASP A 118 8.86 -3.81 -0.01
N CYS A 119 9.77 -3.15 -0.69
CA CYS A 119 10.36 -3.65 -1.93
C CYS A 119 11.75 -3.07 -2.15
N CYS A 120 12.60 -3.80 -2.87
CA CYS A 120 13.86 -3.26 -3.35
C CYS A 120 13.57 -2.11 -4.31
N TYR A 121 13.86 -0.89 -3.87
CA TYR A 121 13.53 0.31 -4.61
C TYR A 121 14.78 1.01 -5.12
N SER A 122 14.82 1.30 -6.40
CA SER A 122 15.82 2.15 -7.01
C SER A 122 15.14 3.22 -7.87
N GLY A 123 14.91 4.39 -7.29
CA GLY A 123 14.30 5.50 -8.01
C GLY A 123 13.87 6.62 -7.09
N LYS A 124 13.55 7.75 -7.69
CA LYS A 124 13.03 8.92 -6.98
C LYS A 124 11.54 9.07 -7.27
N PHE A 125 10.77 9.40 -6.26
CA PHE A 125 9.38 9.76 -6.43
C PHE A 125 9.06 11.03 -5.66
N TYR A 126 8.03 11.74 -6.10
CA TYR A 126 7.55 12.95 -5.45
C TYR A 126 6.17 12.73 -4.87
N VAL A 127 5.99 13.20 -3.65
CA VAL A 127 4.70 13.19 -2.97
C VAL A 127 4.38 14.60 -2.55
N SER A 128 3.33 15.18 -3.10
CA SER A 128 2.90 16.53 -2.79
C SER A 128 2.36 16.60 -1.36
N GLY A 129 2.99 17.42 -0.51
CA GLY A 129 2.59 17.53 0.89
C GLY A 129 2.90 16.30 1.75
N ALA A 130 3.61 15.30 1.23
CA ALA A 130 4.02 14.13 1.97
C ALA A 130 5.44 14.26 2.49
N LYS A 131 5.69 13.62 3.62
CA LYS A 131 7.02 13.46 4.18
C LYS A 131 7.45 12.01 4.04
N GLN A 132 8.65 11.78 3.51
CA GLN A 132 9.33 10.51 3.71
C GLN A 132 9.77 10.44 5.18
N MET A 133 9.37 9.42 5.87
CA MET A 133 9.64 9.26 7.29
C MET A 133 10.13 7.86 7.61
N LYS A 134 10.93 7.74 8.66
CA LYS A 134 11.17 6.44 9.30
C LYS A 134 9.91 5.98 10.02
N LEU A 135 9.73 4.66 10.12
CA LEU A 135 8.53 4.06 10.72
C LEU A 135 8.21 4.65 12.11
N GLU A 136 9.22 4.89 12.92
CA GLU A 136 9.08 5.47 14.28
C GLU A 136 8.54 6.90 14.27
N GLU A 137 8.94 7.70 13.28
CA GLU A 137 8.45 9.08 13.10
C GLU A 137 7.02 9.10 12.56
N ALA A 138 6.67 8.14 11.72
CA ALA A 138 5.32 8.04 11.15
C ALA A 138 4.26 7.75 12.22
N ILE A 139 4.57 6.91 13.19
CA ILE A 139 3.65 6.58 14.30
C ILE A 139 3.30 7.81 15.14
N THR A 140 4.27 8.72 15.33
CA THR A 140 4.07 9.94 16.13
C THR A 140 3.46 11.09 15.33
N THR A 141 3.59 11.09 14.00
CA THR A 141 3.16 12.21 13.15
C THR A 141 1.79 11.98 12.49
N PHE A 142 1.20 10.81 12.69
CA PHE A 142 -0.03 10.38 12.01
C PHE A 142 -1.31 11.15 12.38
N ALA A 143 -1.20 12.16 13.20
CA ALA A 143 -2.34 13.01 13.58
C ALA A 143 -2.59 14.19 12.61
N GLY A 144 -1.86 14.28 11.50
CA GLY A 144 -1.94 15.38 10.54
C GLY A 144 -2.67 15.04 9.26
N ASN A 145 -3.18 16.05 8.59
CA ASN A 145 -3.70 15.91 7.22
C ASN A 145 -2.55 15.71 6.24
N GLY A 146 -2.61 14.70 5.38
CA GLY A 146 -1.61 14.50 4.35
C GLY A 146 -1.37 13.05 3.95
N THR A 147 -0.36 12.86 3.13
CA THR A 147 0.10 11.55 2.68
C THR A 147 1.50 11.28 3.27
N VAL A 148 1.68 10.12 3.86
CA VAL A 148 2.98 9.64 4.35
C VAL A 148 3.41 8.44 3.53
N VAL A 149 4.66 8.41 3.10
CA VAL A 149 5.23 7.27 2.38
C VAL A 149 6.37 6.70 3.20
N LEU A 150 6.27 5.40 3.49
CA LEU A 150 7.31 4.60 4.12
C LEU A 150 7.87 3.65 3.07
N ALA A 151 9.15 3.71 2.82
CA ALA A 151 9.83 2.83 1.87
C ALA A 151 11.05 2.21 2.52
N SER A 152 11.24 0.92 2.31
CA SER A 152 12.43 0.17 2.76
C SER A 152 13.48 0.09 1.67
#